data_30a1f7b7ab4467296e1b98402750ff55
#
_entry.id   30a1f7b7ab4467296e1b98402750ff55
#
_cell.length_a   1.000
_cell.length_b   1.000
_cell.length_c   1.000
_cell.angle_alpha   90.00
_cell.angle_beta   90.00
_cell.angle_gamma   90.00
#
_symmetry.space_group_name_H-M   'P 1'
#
loop_
_entity.id
_entity.type
_entity.pdbx_description
1 polymer ?
#
loop_
_entity_poly.entity_id
_entity_poly.type
_entity_poly.pdbx_seq_one_letter_code
_entity_poly.pdbx_strand_id
1 'polypeptide(L)'
;TVLPSKASAKVSFRLVGDQDPHKIRSSFREYIRSMVPDDCKIEFIAHGASQGSVMSTRAPEFEAARKALSEEWPNEAAFVGCGGSIPIAGHFQKITGVTPMLIGFGKDDDQLHSPNEKYDLESFHKGMRSWARVLAELAD
;
A
#
# COMPACT_ATOMS: atom_id res chain seq x y z
N THR A 1 32.03 19.68 -23.35
CA THR A 1 31.25 18.62 -22.65
C THR A 1 31.81 18.42 -21.27
N VAL A 2 30.98 18.55 -20.25
CA VAL A 2 31.37 18.33 -18.86
C VAL A 2 30.76 17.03 -18.40
N LEU A 3 31.57 16.13 -17.86
CA LEU A 3 31.09 14.92 -17.21
C LEU A 3 30.61 15.26 -15.81
N PRO A 4 29.43 14.83 -15.41
CA PRO A 4 28.93 15.07 -14.06
C PRO A 4 29.78 14.33 -13.03
N SER A 5 30.17 15.02 -11.96
CA SER A 5 30.97 14.42 -10.86
C SER A 5 30.11 13.70 -9.83
N LYS A 6 28.79 13.85 -9.90
CA LYS A 6 27.85 13.21 -8.97
C LYS A 6 26.64 12.68 -9.73
N ALA A 7 26.17 11.53 -9.31
CA ALA A 7 24.91 10.94 -9.72
C ALA A 7 24.13 10.51 -8.48
N SER A 8 22.80 10.55 -8.55
CA SER A 8 21.96 10.08 -7.45
C SER A 8 20.78 9.26 -7.99
N ALA A 9 20.36 8.29 -7.22
CA ALA A 9 19.17 7.51 -7.52
C ALA A 9 18.33 7.33 -6.25
N LYS A 10 17.01 7.37 -6.41
CA LYS A 10 16.05 6.99 -5.36
C LYS A 10 15.56 5.58 -5.68
N VAL A 11 15.71 4.69 -4.71
CA VAL A 11 15.29 3.29 -4.85
C VAL A 11 14.32 2.98 -3.74
N SER A 12 13.16 2.41 -4.09
CA SER A 12 12.16 1.93 -3.14
C SER A 12 11.86 0.45 -3.41
N PHE A 13 11.55 -0.27 -2.33
CA PHE A 13 11.16 -1.68 -2.39
C PHE A 13 9.75 -1.85 -1.88
N ARG A 14 8.95 -2.65 -2.57
CA ARG A 14 7.69 -3.15 -2.08
C ARG A 14 7.96 -4.50 -1.41
N LEU A 15 7.79 -4.54 -0.09
CA LEU A 15 8.03 -5.73 0.69
C LEU A 15 6.78 -6.61 0.74
N VAL A 16 6.98 -7.92 0.78
CA VAL A 16 5.89 -8.90 0.86
C VAL A 16 6.09 -9.80 2.08
N GLY A 17 4.97 -10.27 2.63
CA GLY A 17 4.98 -11.16 3.79
C GLY A 17 5.76 -10.57 4.97
N ASP A 18 6.61 -11.39 5.57
CA ASP A 18 7.35 -11.07 6.78
C ASP A 18 8.77 -10.54 6.52
N GLN A 19 9.02 -9.98 5.34
CA GLN A 19 10.34 -9.42 5.03
C GLN A 19 10.69 -8.27 5.97
N ASP A 20 11.88 -8.37 6.58
CA ASP A 20 12.42 -7.32 7.43
C ASP A 20 12.98 -6.16 6.57
N PRO A 21 12.44 -4.96 6.65
CA PRO A 21 12.90 -3.82 5.88
C PRO A 21 14.35 -3.41 6.19
N HIS A 22 14.82 -3.64 7.43
CA HIS A 22 16.19 -3.31 7.82
C HIS A 22 17.18 -4.30 7.19
N LYS A 23 16.82 -5.58 7.15
CA LYS A 23 17.62 -6.61 6.49
C LYS A 23 17.72 -6.35 4.99
N ILE A 24 16.59 -6.05 4.33
CA ILE A 24 16.58 -5.71 2.90
C ILE A 24 17.45 -4.48 2.62
N ARG A 25 17.36 -3.44 3.45
CA ARG A 25 18.20 -2.24 3.34
C ARG A 25 19.69 -2.57 3.46
N SER A 26 20.07 -3.39 4.43
CA SER A 26 21.48 -3.79 4.63
C SER A 26 22.01 -4.57 3.44
N SER A 27 21.29 -5.59 3.01
CA SER A 27 21.67 -6.41 1.86
C SER A 27 21.78 -5.58 0.58
N PHE A 28 20.84 -4.64 0.36
CA PHE A 28 20.91 -3.72 -0.77
C PHE A 28 22.19 -2.85 -0.74
N ARG A 29 22.51 -2.29 0.43
CA ARG A 29 23.71 -1.46 0.60
C ARG A 29 25.00 -2.24 0.36
N GLU A 30 25.07 -3.45 0.87
CA GLU A 30 26.20 -4.35 0.66
C GLU A 30 26.37 -4.69 -0.84
N TYR A 31 25.27 -5.05 -1.48
CA TYR A 31 25.25 -5.33 -2.91
C TYR A 31 25.74 -4.13 -3.73
N ILE A 32 25.20 -2.94 -3.49
CA ILE A 32 25.63 -1.75 -4.22
C ILE A 32 27.10 -1.41 -3.98
N ARG A 33 27.59 -1.54 -2.73
CA ARG A 33 29.03 -1.33 -2.45
C ARG A 33 29.91 -2.28 -3.21
N SER A 34 29.50 -3.52 -3.40
CA SER A 34 30.27 -4.51 -4.18
C SER A 34 30.30 -4.22 -5.68
N MET A 35 29.41 -3.35 -6.18
CA MET A 35 29.32 -2.99 -7.59
C MET A 35 29.96 -1.64 -7.93
N VAL A 36 30.18 -0.79 -6.92
CA VAL A 36 30.78 0.54 -7.13
C VAL A 36 32.29 0.40 -7.26
N PRO A 37 32.91 1.01 -8.30
CA PRO A 37 34.35 1.03 -8.45
C PRO A 37 35.09 1.67 -7.26
N ASP A 38 36.32 1.26 -6.98
CA ASP A 38 37.10 1.68 -5.82
C ASP A 38 37.43 3.18 -5.81
N ASP A 39 37.45 3.82 -6.96
CA ASP A 39 37.68 5.25 -7.10
C ASP A 39 36.42 6.11 -6.91
N CYS A 40 35.26 5.47 -6.71
CA CYS A 40 33.99 6.13 -6.49
C CYS A 40 33.59 6.13 -4.99
N LYS A 41 33.04 7.24 -4.53
CA LYS A 41 32.46 7.37 -3.18
C LYS A 41 30.96 7.18 -3.26
N ILE A 42 30.39 6.38 -2.36
CA ILE A 42 28.96 6.18 -2.25
C ILE A 42 28.45 6.63 -0.89
N GLU A 43 27.32 7.34 -0.91
CA GLU A 43 26.57 7.73 0.26
C GLU A 43 25.15 7.14 0.19
N PHE A 44 24.64 6.65 1.32
CA PHE A 44 23.30 6.11 1.43
C PHE A 44 22.46 6.95 2.39
N ILE A 45 21.44 7.60 1.88
CA ILE A 45 20.47 8.33 2.68
C ILE A 45 19.28 7.39 2.93
N ALA A 46 19.01 7.09 4.22
CA ALA A 46 17.90 6.25 4.59
C ALA A 46 16.60 7.05 4.64
N HIS A 47 15.56 6.54 3.99
CA HIS A 47 14.19 7.00 4.12
C HIS A 47 13.38 6.04 5.02
N GLY A 48 12.06 6.24 5.09
CA GLY A 48 11.15 5.40 5.87
C GLY A 48 11.28 3.91 5.54
N ALA A 49 10.94 3.07 6.50
CA ALA A 49 10.91 1.62 6.34
C ALA A 49 9.76 1.05 7.14
N SER A 50 8.95 0.21 6.50
CA SER A 50 7.84 -0.49 7.12
C SER A 50 7.78 -1.91 6.60
N GLN A 51 7.45 -2.83 7.48
CA GLN A 51 7.22 -4.21 7.10
C GLN A 51 5.96 -4.34 6.26
N GLY A 52 5.94 -5.27 5.31
CA GLY A 52 4.71 -5.69 4.66
C GLY A 52 3.73 -6.26 5.67
N SER A 53 2.45 -6.17 5.40
CA SER A 53 1.42 -6.77 6.22
C SER A 53 0.57 -7.73 5.40
N VAL A 54 0.30 -8.90 5.99
CA VAL A 54 -0.64 -9.87 5.43
C VAL A 54 -1.85 -9.90 6.36
N MET A 55 -3.02 -9.67 5.79
CA MET A 55 -4.28 -9.65 6.53
C MET A 55 -5.13 -10.85 6.13
N SER A 56 -5.66 -11.55 7.12
CA SER A 56 -6.62 -12.62 6.89
C SER A 56 -7.99 -12.01 6.60
N THR A 57 -8.61 -12.43 5.50
CA THR A 57 -9.98 -12.05 5.15
C THR A 57 -11.00 -13.10 5.57
N ARG A 58 -10.64 -14.03 6.47
CA ARG A 58 -11.49 -15.16 6.86
C ARG A 58 -12.51 -14.82 7.95
N ALA A 59 -12.35 -13.70 8.64
CA ALA A 59 -13.29 -13.29 9.67
C ALA A 59 -14.64 -12.91 9.05
N PRO A 60 -15.77 -13.22 9.71
CA PRO A 60 -17.11 -13.01 9.16
C PRO A 60 -17.40 -11.56 8.80
N GLU A 61 -16.77 -10.61 9.48
CA GLU A 61 -16.91 -9.18 9.22
C GLU A 61 -16.44 -8.78 7.81
N PHE A 62 -15.45 -9.49 7.26
CA PHE A 62 -14.99 -9.24 5.88
C PHE A 62 -16.04 -9.67 4.85
N GLU A 63 -16.72 -10.79 5.10
CA GLU A 63 -17.77 -11.25 4.21
C GLU A 63 -19.03 -10.39 4.34
N ALA A 64 -19.37 -9.95 5.54
CA ALA A 64 -20.46 -9.01 5.78
C ALA A 64 -20.22 -7.69 5.01
N ALA A 65 -19.02 -7.13 5.10
CA ALA A 65 -18.65 -5.93 4.35
C ALA A 65 -18.65 -6.17 2.83
N ARG A 66 -18.16 -7.32 2.35
CA ARG A 66 -18.20 -7.67 0.92
C ARG A 66 -19.62 -7.70 0.38
N LYS A 67 -20.54 -8.31 1.12
CA LYS A 67 -21.97 -8.35 0.79
C LYS A 67 -22.56 -6.95 0.73
N ALA A 68 -22.37 -6.15 1.78
CA ALA A 68 -22.88 -4.78 1.85
C ALA A 68 -22.35 -3.89 0.71
N LEU A 69 -21.08 -4.04 0.33
CA LEU A 69 -20.49 -3.36 -0.82
C LEU A 69 -21.13 -3.80 -2.13
N SER A 70 -21.35 -5.10 -2.31
CA SER A 70 -21.93 -5.67 -3.53
C SER A 70 -23.36 -5.20 -3.81
N GLU A 71 -24.11 -4.81 -2.78
CA GLU A 71 -25.46 -4.27 -2.92
C GLU A 71 -25.50 -2.85 -3.54
N GLU A 72 -24.41 -2.09 -3.42
CA GLU A 72 -24.36 -0.73 -3.95
C GLU A 72 -23.78 -0.66 -5.37
N TRP A 73 -22.98 -1.64 -5.76
CA TRP A 73 -22.23 -1.63 -7.01
C TRP A 73 -22.76 -2.64 -8.02
N PRO A 74 -22.63 -2.39 -9.35
CA PRO A 74 -23.13 -3.31 -10.37
C PRO A 74 -22.36 -4.65 -10.39
N ASN A 75 -21.13 -4.66 -9.91
CA ASN A 75 -20.29 -5.85 -9.77
C ASN A 75 -20.10 -6.19 -8.31
N GLU A 76 -19.96 -7.47 -8.01
CA GLU A 76 -19.63 -7.90 -6.66
C GLU A 76 -18.28 -7.37 -6.19
N ALA A 77 -18.22 -6.99 -4.92
CA ALA A 77 -16.97 -6.60 -4.29
C ALA A 77 -16.02 -7.81 -4.18
N ALA A 78 -14.75 -7.59 -4.47
CA ALA A 78 -13.74 -8.63 -4.47
C ALA A 78 -12.62 -8.33 -3.48
N PHE A 79 -12.05 -9.38 -2.89
CA PHE A 79 -10.79 -9.26 -2.17
C PHE A 79 -9.64 -9.25 -3.15
N VAL A 80 -8.81 -8.23 -3.09
CA VAL A 80 -7.67 -8.07 -4.00
C VAL A 80 -6.38 -7.91 -3.22
N GLY A 81 -5.31 -8.54 -3.70
CA GLY A 81 -3.96 -8.25 -3.22
C GLY A 81 -3.54 -6.86 -3.71
N CYS A 82 -3.12 -6.01 -2.80
CA CYS A 82 -2.69 -4.66 -3.13
C CYS A 82 -1.21 -4.48 -2.80
N GLY A 83 -0.41 -4.08 -3.80
CA GLY A 83 0.98 -3.66 -3.62
C GLY A 83 1.12 -2.22 -3.11
N GLY A 84 0.04 -1.60 -2.69
CA GLY A 84 0.01 -0.25 -2.13
C GLY A 84 0.75 -0.14 -0.80
N SER A 85 1.05 1.07 -0.40
CA SER A 85 1.80 1.37 0.82
C SER A 85 0.91 2.14 1.80
N ILE A 86 0.30 1.42 2.72
CA ILE A 86 -0.47 1.98 3.84
C ILE A 86 0.14 1.45 5.15
N PRO A 87 1.34 1.93 5.56
CA PRO A 87 2.07 1.37 6.70
C PRO A 87 1.29 1.38 8.00
N ILE A 88 0.40 2.37 8.18
CA ILE A 88 -0.39 2.52 9.39
C ILE A 88 -1.34 1.33 9.63
N ALA A 89 -1.82 0.67 8.58
CA ALA A 89 -2.68 -0.50 8.71
C ALA A 89 -1.98 -1.66 9.45
N GLY A 90 -0.72 -1.94 9.09
CA GLY A 90 0.09 -2.93 9.81
C GLY A 90 0.40 -2.52 11.25
N HIS A 91 0.56 -1.21 11.53
CA HIS A 91 0.74 -0.71 12.90
C HIS A 91 -0.53 -0.88 13.73
N PHE A 92 -1.70 -0.55 13.19
CA PHE A 92 -2.98 -0.80 13.89
C PHE A 92 -3.14 -2.27 14.23
N GLN A 93 -2.94 -3.16 13.28
CA GLN A 93 -3.03 -4.59 13.53
C GLN A 93 -2.10 -5.05 14.67
N LYS A 94 -0.84 -4.58 14.68
CA LYS A 94 0.13 -4.95 15.72
C LYS A 94 -0.22 -4.42 17.10
N ILE A 95 -0.74 -3.20 17.19
CA ILE A 95 -1.01 -2.52 18.46
C ILE A 95 -2.35 -2.95 19.04
N THR A 96 -3.38 -3.04 18.21
CA THR A 96 -4.75 -3.31 18.67
C THR A 96 -5.12 -4.79 18.62
N GLY A 97 -4.39 -5.60 17.86
CA GLY A 97 -4.77 -6.99 17.55
C GLY A 97 -5.94 -7.11 16.56
N VAL A 98 -6.49 -5.98 16.10
CA VAL A 98 -7.62 -5.94 15.17
C VAL A 98 -7.10 -5.86 13.73
N THR A 99 -7.65 -6.64 12.83
CA THR A 99 -7.33 -6.59 11.40
C THR A 99 -8.06 -5.43 10.74
N PRO A 100 -7.37 -4.39 10.27
CA PRO A 100 -8.03 -3.29 9.58
C PRO A 100 -8.55 -3.73 8.20
N MET A 101 -9.74 -3.30 7.86
CA MET A 101 -10.35 -3.51 6.57
C MET A 101 -10.06 -2.32 5.66
N LEU A 102 -9.41 -2.56 4.54
CA LEU A 102 -9.08 -1.54 3.55
C LEU A 102 -10.11 -1.60 2.42
N ILE A 103 -10.90 -0.56 2.28
CA ILE A 103 -11.93 -0.44 1.25
C ILE A 103 -11.59 0.71 0.33
N GLY A 104 -11.60 0.48 -0.98
CA GLY A 104 -11.29 1.48 -1.99
C GLY A 104 -12.35 1.54 -3.08
N PHE A 105 -12.59 2.73 -3.61
CA PHE A 105 -13.56 3.04 -4.67
C PHE A 105 -12.92 3.74 -5.87
N GLY A 106 -11.60 3.74 -5.94
CA GLY A 106 -10.86 4.33 -7.05
C GLY A 106 -10.99 3.51 -8.33
N LYS A 107 -10.83 4.19 -9.46
CA LYS A 107 -10.80 3.60 -10.80
C LYS A 107 -9.39 3.62 -11.37
N ASP A 108 -9.11 2.75 -12.33
CA ASP A 108 -7.80 2.67 -12.98
C ASP A 108 -7.40 3.95 -13.71
N ASP A 109 -8.41 4.73 -14.17
CA ASP A 109 -8.20 5.99 -14.88
C ASP A 109 -8.17 7.23 -13.98
N ASP A 110 -8.18 7.05 -12.65
CA ASP A 110 -8.09 8.16 -11.69
C ASP A 110 -6.72 8.84 -11.64
N GLN A 111 -5.72 8.26 -12.26
CA GLN A 111 -4.35 8.79 -12.35
C GLN A 111 -3.75 9.13 -10.98
N LEU A 112 -3.91 8.23 -10.01
CA LEU A 112 -3.42 8.40 -8.64
C LEU A 112 -1.94 8.81 -8.61
N HIS A 113 -1.63 9.86 -7.85
CA HIS A 113 -0.29 10.44 -7.70
C HIS A 113 0.32 11.01 -8.98
N SER A 114 -0.50 11.34 -9.96
CA SER A 114 -0.07 11.93 -11.23
C SER A 114 -0.74 13.27 -11.53
N PRO A 115 -0.22 14.04 -12.51
CA PRO A 115 -0.91 15.22 -12.99
C PRO A 115 -2.33 14.89 -13.48
N ASN A 116 -3.28 15.78 -13.21
CA ASN A 116 -4.72 15.60 -13.52
C ASN A 116 -5.38 14.42 -12.79
N GLU A 117 -4.89 14.08 -11.61
CA GLU A 117 -5.58 13.15 -10.72
C GLU A 117 -7.04 13.58 -10.55
N LYS A 118 -7.95 12.63 -10.70
CA LYS A 118 -9.39 12.85 -10.54
C LYS A 118 -10.00 11.87 -9.56
N TYR A 119 -11.18 12.18 -9.08
CA TYR A 119 -12.04 11.24 -8.40
C TYR A 119 -13.45 11.34 -9.00
N ASP A 120 -14.01 10.19 -9.34
CA ASP A 120 -15.31 10.11 -9.99
C ASP A 120 -16.44 10.42 -9.00
N LEU A 121 -17.32 11.38 -9.35
CA LEU A 121 -18.43 11.78 -8.47
C LEU A 121 -19.43 10.66 -8.21
N GLU A 122 -19.64 9.77 -9.18
CA GLU A 122 -20.46 8.58 -8.97
C GLU A 122 -19.83 7.66 -7.94
N SER A 123 -18.51 7.41 -8.05
CA SER A 123 -17.75 6.65 -7.07
C SER A 123 -17.79 7.29 -5.69
N PHE A 124 -17.71 8.61 -5.59
CA PHE A 124 -17.84 9.34 -4.34
C PHE A 124 -19.21 9.10 -3.67
N HIS A 125 -20.29 9.29 -4.40
CA HIS A 125 -21.64 9.11 -3.86
C HIS A 125 -21.95 7.65 -3.51
N LYS A 126 -21.54 6.71 -4.35
CA LYS A 126 -21.66 5.28 -4.06
C LYS A 126 -20.79 4.88 -2.86
N GLY A 127 -19.58 5.40 -2.77
CA GLY A 127 -18.69 5.17 -1.65
C GLY A 127 -19.29 5.61 -0.31
N MET A 128 -19.93 6.78 -0.25
CA MET A 128 -20.64 7.22 0.97
C MET A 128 -21.75 6.24 1.38
N ARG A 129 -22.57 5.81 0.43
CA ARG A 129 -23.64 4.83 0.71
C ARG A 129 -23.08 3.47 1.08
N SER A 130 -22.00 3.04 0.43
CA SER A 130 -21.27 1.82 0.76
C SER A 130 -20.81 1.81 2.22
N TRP A 131 -20.22 2.91 2.69
CA TRP A 131 -19.81 3.03 4.10
C TRP A 131 -20.99 2.94 5.06
N ALA A 132 -22.11 3.58 4.76
CA ALA A 132 -23.31 3.48 5.59
C ALA A 132 -23.82 2.02 5.67
N ARG A 133 -23.84 1.30 4.55
CA ARG A 133 -24.24 -0.12 4.51
C ARG A 133 -23.28 -1.02 5.29
N VAL A 134 -21.97 -0.84 5.07
CA VAL A 134 -20.95 -1.63 5.79
C VAL A 134 -21.05 -1.43 7.29
N LEU A 135 -21.20 -0.18 7.76
CA LEU A 135 -21.33 0.11 9.18
C LEU A 135 -22.62 -0.45 9.78
N ALA A 136 -23.73 -0.44 9.04
CA ALA A 136 -24.96 -1.06 9.46
C ALA A 136 -24.84 -2.58 9.60
N GLU A 137 -24.26 -3.24 8.59
CA GLU A 137 -24.08 -4.71 8.60
C GLU A 137 -23.08 -5.18 9.68
N LEU A 138 -22.13 -4.33 10.10
CA LEU A 138 -21.19 -4.66 11.18
C LEU A 138 -21.71 -4.31 12.59
N ALA A 139 -22.84 -3.62 12.71
CA ALA A 139 -23.42 -3.25 13.98
C ALA A 139 -24.37 -4.33 14.56
N ASP A 140 -24.81 -5.27 13.71
CA ASP A 140 -25.66 -6.41 14.06
C ASP A 140 -24.81 -7.61 14.47
#